data_715162d9dc168bc77bb95f8ff5d2eece
#
_entry.id   715162d9dc168bc77bb95f8ff5d2eece
#
_cell.length_a   1.000
_cell.length_b   1.000
_cell.length_c   1.000
_cell.angle_alpha   90.00
_cell.angle_beta   90.00
_cell.angle_gamma   90.00
#
_symmetry.space_group_name_H-M   'P 1'
#
loop_
_entity.id
_entity.type
_entity.pdbx_description
1 polymer ?
#
loop_
_entity_poly.entity_id
_entity_poly.type
_entity_poly.pdbx_seq_one_letter_code
_entity_poly.pdbx_strand_id
1 'polypeptide(L)'
;MLRGVNLGPHNRIKMDDLRALYESLKLENPRSYVQSGNVIFRTKEKNGQQLAGKIQGAIQKKFGCCPEIILRTPEEMRKTIAANPFPERTKVEPSKVLVTFLAGAPPREAVANLDKFKGFPEELHLNGRELYIYFPNGAGRSKLPWAAVDKLLKVTGTARNWNSVLALLAIAEEMEGK
;
A
#
# COMPACT_ATOMS: atom_id res chain seq x y z
N MET A 1 2.77 -4.91 -2.58
CA MET A 1 1.54 -4.82 -1.76
C MET A 1 0.36 -5.23 -2.63
N LEU A 2 -0.48 -6.14 -2.15
CA LEU A 2 -1.70 -6.60 -2.84
C LEU A 2 -2.90 -5.80 -2.32
N ARG A 3 -3.81 -5.43 -3.22
CA ARG A 3 -5.06 -4.75 -2.86
C ARG A 3 -6.18 -5.76 -2.63
N GLY A 4 -6.92 -5.64 -1.53
CA GLY A 4 -8.18 -6.36 -1.31
C GLY A 4 -8.05 -7.86 -1.07
N VAL A 5 -6.89 -8.34 -0.57
CA VAL A 5 -6.73 -9.74 -0.16
C VAL A 5 -6.90 -9.88 1.35
N ASN A 6 -7.44 -11.02 1.78
CA ASN A 6 -7.65 -11.36 3.19
C ASN A 6 -8.52 -10.35 3.98
N LEU A 7 -9.41 -9.64 3.29
CA LEU A 7 -10.38 -8.72 3.89
C LEU A 7 -11.76 -9.42 4.00
N GLY A 8 -11.90 -10.37 4.92
CA GLY A 8 -13.13 -11.11 5.11
C GLY A 8 -13.11 -12.53 4.50
N PRO A 9 -14.27 -13.13 4.13
CA PRO A 9 -14.33 -14.53 3.69
C PRO A 9 -13.79 -14.77 2.27
N HIS A 10 -13.73 -13.73 1.45
CA HIS A 10 -13.33 -13.83 0.04
C HIS A 10 -11.85 -13.48 -0.16
N ASN A 11 -11.25 -13.96 -1.26
CA ASN A 11 -9.86 -13.70 -1.64
C ASN A 11 -8.85 -14.04 -0.54
N ARG A 12 -9.07 -15.18 0.13
CA ARG A 12 -8.15 -15.68 1.17
C ARG A 12 -6.95 -16.35 0.51
N ILE A 13 -5.78 -15.79 0.75
CA ILE A 13 -4.49 -16.33 0.32
C ILE A 13 -3.64 -16.57 1.56
N LYS A 14 -3.20 -17.81 1.77
CA LYS A 14 -2.20 -18.11 2.81
C LYS A 14 -0.88 -17.47 2.42
N MET A 15 -0.19 -16.83 3.37
CA MET A 15 1.05 -16.14 3.07
C MET A 15 2.18 -17.08 2.66
N ASP A 16 2.18 -18.33 3.16
CA ASP A 16 3.13 -19.35 2.73
C ASP A 16 2.94 -19.71 1.25
N ASP A 17 1.70 -19.91 0.81
CA ASP A 17 1.38 -20.17 -0.59
C ASP A 17 1.71 -19.00 -1.50
N LEU A 18 1.54 -17.76 -0.99
CA LEU A 18 1.91 -16.56 -1.71
C LEU A 18 3.43 -16.44 -1.85
N ARG A 19 4.21 -16.70 -0.77
CA ARG A 19 5.68 -16.71 -0.85
C ARG A 19 6.17 -17.76 -1.84
N ALA A 20 5.66 -19.00 -1.76
CA ALA A 20 6.00 -20.05 -2.72
C ALA A 20 5.69 -19.67 -4.18
N LEU A 21 4.59 -18.91 -4.41
CA LEU A 21 4.31 -18.38 -5.73
C LEU A 21 5.39 -17.39 -6.19
N TYR A 22 5.83 -16.47 -5.31
CA TYR A 22 6.88 -15.50 -5.63
C TYR A 22 8.21 -16.20 -5.95
N GLU A 23 8.58 -17.25 -5.20
CA GLU A 23 9.76 -18.08 -5.49
C GLU A 23 9.65 -18.75 -6.86
N SER A 24 8.49 -19.30 -7.22
CA SER A 24 8.26 -19.91 -8.54
C SER A 24 8.40 -18.91 -9.71
N LEU A 25 8.22 -17.61 -9.43
CA LEU A 25 8.46 -16.52 -10.38
C LEU A 25 9.94 -16.07 -10.42
N LYS A 26 10.83 -16.76 -9.68
CA LYS A 26 12.25 -16.40 -9.53
C LYS A 26 12.46 -15.05 -8.84
N LEU A 27 11.54 -14.67 -7.97
CA LEU A 27 11.71 -13.54 -7.07
C LEU A 27 12.43 -14.04 -5.82
N GLU A 28 13.53 -13.37 -5.46
CA GLU A 28 14.46 -13.88 -4.46
C GLU A 28 14.01 -13.53 -3.04
N ASN A 29 14.13 -14.50 -2.12
CA ASN A 29 13.91 -14.35 -0.67
C ASN A 29 12.57 -13.68 -0.29
N PRO A 30 11.41 -14.12 -0.80
CA PRO A 30 10.15 -13.47 -0.50
C PRO A 30 9.81 -13.59 0.99
N ARG A 31 9.59 -12.46 1.64
CA ARG A 31 9.12 -12.34 3.03
C ARG A 31 7.75 -11.70 3.05
N SER A 32 6.87 -12.15 3.92
CA SER A 32 5.56 -11.53 4.11
C SER A 32 5.50 -10.83 5.47
N TYR A 33 4.74 -9.76 5.53
CA TYR A 33 4.44 -9.04 6.77
C TYR A 33 2.94 -8.98 6.98
N VAL A 34 2.46 -9.55 8.07
CA VAL A 34 1.05 -9.77 8.44
C VAL A 34 0.25 -10.45 7.32
N GLN A 35 -1.06 -10.66 7.52
CA GLN A 35 -1.94 -11.36 6.57
C GLN A 35 -2.54 -10.46 5.49
N SER A 36 -2.00 -9.25 5.28
CA SER A 36 -2.60 -8.22 4.41
C SER A 36 -2.02 -8.16 2.99
N GLY A 37 -1.36 -9.24 2.53
CA GLY A 37 -0.81 -9.29 1.17
C GLY A 37 0.44 -8.42 0.98
N ASN A 38 1.19 -8.17 2.04
CA ASN A 38 2.50 -7.53 1.93
C ASN A 38 3.57 -8.60 1.69
N VAL A 39 4.28 -8.48 0.56
CA VAL A 39 5.44 -9.33 0.25
C VAL A 39 6.60 -8.44 -0.14
N ILE A 40 7.74 -8.68 0.50
CA ILE A 40 9.02 -8.04 0.25
C ILE A 40 9.91 -9.10 -0.40
N PHE A 41 10.59 -8.75 -1.48
CA PHE A 41 11.43 -9.67 -2.25
C PHE A 41 12.52 -8.90 -3.02
N ARG A 42 13.55 -9.61 -3.46
CA ARG A 42 14.57 -9.09 -4.37
C ARG A 42 14.25 -9.50 -5.82
N THR A 43 14.60 -8.63 -6.76
CA THR A 43 14.46 -8.90 -8.20
C THR A 43 15.47 -8.11 -9.00
N LYS A 44 15.87 -8.65 -10.14
CA LYS A 44 16.68 -7.94 -11.16
C LYS A 44 15.80 -7.20 -12.17
N GLU A 45 14.48 -7.45 -12.13
CA GLU A 45 13.53 -6.80 -13.05
C GLU A 45 13.38 -5.32 -12.67
N LYS A 46 13.68 -4.46 -13.63
CA LYS A 46 13.62 -3.00 -13.45
C LYS A 46 12.27 -2.41 -13.87
N ASN A 47 11.52 -3.11 -14.71
CA ASN A 47 10.20 -2.66 -15.15
C ASN A 47 9.12 -3.06 -14.14
N GLY A 48 8.79 -2.15 -13.21
CA GLY A 48 7.80 -2.41 -12.17
C GLY A 48 6.41 -2.73 -12.71
N GLN A 49 5.99 -2.13 -13.82
CA GLN A 49 4.67 -2.40 -14.41
C GLN A 49 4.60 -3.82 -14.97
N GLN A 50 5.62 -4.25 -15.70
CA GLN A 50 5.74 -5.62 -16.23
C GLN A 50 5.78 -6.63 -15.08
N LEU A 51 6.56 -6.34 -14.04
CA LEU A 51 6.67 -7.18 -12.85
C LEU A 51 5.33 -7.31 -12.11
N ALA A 52 4.61 -6.20 -11.92
CA ALA A 52 3.29 -6.21 -11.30
C ALA A 52 2.29 -7.08 -12.10
N GLY A 53 2.26 -6.93 -13.44
CA GLY A 53 1.42 -7.75 -14.32
C GLY A 53 1.77 -9.24 -14.25
N LYS A 54 3.06 -9.59 -14.22
CA LYS A 54 3.53 -10.98 -14.08
C LYS A 54 3.06 -11.59 -12.76
N ILE A 55 3.20 -10.86 -11.64
CA ILE A 55 2.75 -11.32 -10.32
C ILE A 55 1.23 -11.47 -10.30
N GLN A 56 0.50 -10.48 -10.80
CA GLN A 56 -0.97 -10.49 -10.86
C GLN A 56 -1.51 -11.69 -11.64
N GLY A 57 -0.97 -11.94 -12.85
CA GLY A 57 -1.36 -13.08 -13.68
C GLY A 57 -1.09 -14.44 -13.01
N ALA A 58 0.03 -14.56 -12.30
CA ALA A 58 0.36 -15.77 -11.55
C ALA A 58 -0.60 -15.99 -10.36
N ILE A 59 -0.97 -14.90 -9.64
CA ILE A 59 -1.96 -14.96 -8.56
C ILE A 59 -3.32 -15.39 -9.10
N GLN A 60 -3.76 -14.81 -10.20
CA GLN A 60 -5.02 -15.17 -10.83
C GLN A 60 -5.06 -16.64 -11.24
N LYS A 61 -3.98 -17.16 -11.84
CA LYS A 61 -3.87 -18.56 -12.25
C LYS A 61 -3.89 -19.53 -11.06
N LYS A 62 -3.24 -19.17 -9.94
CA LYS A 62 -3.09 -20.06 -8.79
C LYS A 62 -4.26 -19.98 -7.81
N PHE A 63 -4.78 -18.78 -7.55
CA PHE A 63 -5.77 -18.52 -6.49
C PHE A 63 -7.14 -18.08 -7.01
N GLY A 64 -7.31 -17.87 -8.32
CA GLY A 64 -8.58 -17.48 -8.93
C GLY A 64 -9.00 -16.02 -8.67
N CYS A 65 -8.17 -15.21 -8.02
CA CYS A 65 -8.42 -13.79 -7.77
C CYS A 65 -7.38 -12.92 -8.47
N CYS A 66 -7.74 -11.69 -8.80
CA CYS A 66 -6.91 -10.76 -9.57
C CYS A 66 -6.68 -9.45 -8.79
N PRO A 67 -5.94 -9.48 -7.67
CA PRO A 67 -5.66 -8.28 -6.89
C PRO A 67 -4.76 -7.34 -7.67
N GLU A 68 -4.96 -6.04 -7.51
CA GLU A 68 -4.02 -5.08 -8.02
C GLU A 68 -2.70 -5.14 -7.22
N ILE A 69 -1.59 -5.07 -7.94
CA ILE A 69 -0.24 -5.15 -7.36
C ILE A 69 0.40 -3.76 -7.37
N ILE A 70 0.67 -3.23 -6.20
CA ILE A 70 1.35 -1.96 -6.04
C ILE A 70 2.76 -2.20 -5.52
N LEU A 71 3.75 -1.81 -6.31
CA LEU A 71 5.17 -1.95 -5.98
C LEU A 71 5.75 -0.62 -5.49
N ARG A 72 6.65 -0.72 -4.54
CA ARG A 72 7.51 0.38 -4.07
C ARG A 72 8.91 -0.16 -3.81
N THR A 73 9.91 0.59 -4.20
CA THR A 73 11.29 0.30 -3.84
C THR A 73 11.57 0.77 -2.39
N PRO A 74 12.65 0.28 -1.76
CA PRO A 74 13.05 0.80 -0.44
C PRO A 74 13.29 2.31 -0.45
N GLU A 75 13.87 2.86 -1.52
CA GLU A 75 14.06 4.30 -1.66
C GLU A 75 12.73 5.07 -1.72
N GLU A 76 11.74 4.57 -2.46
CA GLU A 76 10.40 5.15 -2.48
C GLU A 76 9.73 5.08 -1.10
N MET A 77 9.91 3.99 -0.36
CA MET A 77 9.41 3.87 1.00
C MET A 77 10.09 4.85 1.97
N ARG A 78 11.42 5.06 1.85
CA ARG A 78 12.13 6.10 2.62
C ARG A 78 11.58 7.49 2.33
N LYS A 79 11.36 7.81 1.05
CA LYS A 79 10.75 9.10 0.64
C LYS A 79 9.34 9.25 1.21
N THR A 80 8.52 8.19 1.18
CA THR A 80 7.18 8.18 1.79
C THR A 80 7.26 8.49 3.29
N ILE A 81 8.20 7.89 4.01
CA ILE A 81 8.34 8.12 5.45
C ILE A 81 8.84 9.54 5.74
N ALA A 82 9.83 10.02 4.98
CA ALA A 82 10.38 11.36 5.14
C ALA A 82 9.35 12.47 4.82
N ALA A 83 8.41 12.20 3.92
CA ALA A 83 7.36 13.13 3.50
C ALA A 83 6.09 13.09 4.39
N ASN A 84 6.15 12.41 5.55
CA ASN A 84 5.02 12.30 6.47
C ASN A 84 4.50 13.68 6.92
N PRO A 85 3.26 14.06 6.60
CA PRO A 85 2.70 15.36 7.00
C PRO A 85 2.20 15.38 8.45
N PHE A 86 2.20 14.23 9.14
CA PHE A 86 1.66 14.04 10.49
C PHE A 86 2.70 13.53 11.49
N PRO A 87 3.90 14.13 11.60
CA PRO A 87 4.98 13.56 12.42
C PRO A 87 4.59 13.41 13.90
N GLU A 88 3.86 14.37 14.45
CA GLU A 88 3.44 14.29 15.86
C GLU A 88 2.34 13.24 16.07
N ARG A 89 1.43 13.08 15.11
CA ARG A 89 0.39 12.03 15.17
C ARG A 89 1.00 10.63 15.12
N THR A 90 2.00 10.43 14.26
CA THR A 90 2.66 9.13 14.12
C THR A 90 3.51 8.74 15.33
N LYS A 91 3.97 9.69 16.13
CA LYS A 91 4.65 9.40 17.41
C LYS A 91 3.68 8.87 18.47
N VAL A 92 2.47 9.43 18.54
CA VAL A 92 1.51 9.14 19.61
C VAL A 92 0.51 8.06 19.19
N GLU A 93 -0.01 8.13 17.98
CA GLU A 93 -1.10 7.27 17.49
C GLU A 93 -0.81 6.70 16.08
N PRO A 94 0.32 5.97 15.89
CA PRO A 94 0.74 5.53 14.56
C PRO A 94 -0.29 4.65 13.84
N SER A 95 -1.11 3.91 14.58
CA SER A 95 -2.18 3.08 14.01
C SER A 95 -3.32 3.87 13.39
N LYS A 96 -3.47 5.14 13.75
CA LYS A 96 -4.48 6.06 13.21
C LYS A 96 -4.02 6.81 11.95
N VAL A 97 -2.75 6.69 11.57
CA VAL A 97 -2.24 7.24 10.32
C VAL A 97 -2.12 6.12 9.30
N LEU A 98 -2.79 6.28 8.17
CA LEU A 98 -2.71 5.37 7.03
C LEU A 98 -2.05 6.08 5.84
N VAL A 99 -1.26 5.33 5.10
CA VAL A 99 -0.75 5.74 3.79
C VAL A 99 -1.41 4.87 2.74
N THR A 100 -2.15 5.48 1.84
CA THR A 100 -2.67 4.83 0.64
C THR A 100 -1.64 4.98 -0.47
N PHE A 101 -1.01 3.87 -0.84
CA PHE A 101 -0.11 3.78 -1.97
C PHE A 101 -0.94 3.68 -3.25
N LEU A 102 -0.78 4.61 -4.16
CA LEU A 102 -1.51 4.68 -5.41
C LEU A 102 -0.75 3.95 -6.53
N ALA A 103 -1.46 3.31 -7.43
CA ALA A 103 -0.89 2.59 -8.57
C ALA A 103 -0.22 3.53 -9.57
N GLY A 104 -0.72 4.76 -9.68
CA GLY A 104 -0.19 5.83 -10.54
C GLY A 104 -0.28 7.19 -9.89
N ALA A 105 0.21 8.21 -10.57
CA ALA A 105 0.05 9.60 -10.14
C ALA A 105 -1.41 10.04 -10.38
N PRO A 106 -2.10 10.58 -9.36
CA PRO A 106 -3.43 11.15 -9.56
C PRO A 106 -3.34 12.44 -10.39
N PRO A 107 -4.49 12.92 -10.92
CA PRO A 107 -4.53 14.19 -11.65
C PRO A 107 -4.03 15.36 -10.77
N ARG A 108 -3.38 16.35 -11.39
CA ARG A 108 -2.84 17.50 -10.66
C ARG A 108 -3.90 18.26 -9.85
N GLU A 109 -5.11 18.35 -10.37
CA GLU A 109 -6.25 18.99 -9.70
C GLU A 109 -6.75 18.20 -8.46
N ALA A 110 -6.33 16.94 -8.29
CA ALA A 110 -6.73 16.13 -7.13
C ALA A 110 -6.28 16.78 -5.81
N VAL A 111 -5.08 17.34 -5.76
CA VAL A 111 -4.55 18.01 -4.54
C VAL A 111 -5.48 19.15 -4.10
N ALA A 112 -5.79 20.09 -5.00
CA ALA A 112 -6.67 21.22 -4.69
C ALA A 112 -8.10 20.77 -4.34
N ASN A 113 -8.57 19.70 -4.97
CA ASN A 113 -9.91 19.18 -4.73
C ASN A 113 -10.07 18.37 -3.43
N LEU A 114 -8.99 17.98 -2.77
CA LEU A 114 -9.05 17.35 -1.44
C LEU A 114 -9.65 18.29 -0.38
N ASP A 115 -9.56 19.59 -0.58
CA ASP A 115 -10.17 20.61 0.30
C ASP A 115 -11.68 20.43 0.47
N LYS A 116 -12.37 19.77 -0.47
CA LYS A 116 -13.79 19.40 -0.36
C LYS A 116 -14.09 18.49 0.83
N PHE A 117 -13.08 17.81 1.37
CA PHE A 117 -13.21 16.91 2.50
C PHE A 117 -12.79 17.52 3.85
N LYS A 118 -12.42 18.80 3.89
CA LYS A 118 -12.03 19.49 5.15
C LYS A 118 -13.16 19.58 6.20
N GLY A 119 -14.41 19.33 5.83
CA GLY A 119 -15.52 19.24 6.76
C GLY A 119 -15.62 17.94 7.55
N PHE A 120 -14.79 16.94 7.22
CA PHE A 120 -14.69 15.67 7.93
C PHE A 120 -13.60 15.75 9.01
N PRO A 121 -13.69 14.93 10.07
CA PRO A 121 -12.65 14.90 11.11
C PRO A 121 -11.32 14.34 10.64
N GLU A 122 -11.29 13.62 9.52
CA GLU A 122 -10.09 13.07 8.92
C GLU A 122 -9.26 14.16 8.26
N GLU A 123 -7.94 14.06 8.40
CA GLU A 123 -6.98 14.94 7.74
C GLU A 123 -6.36 14.20 6.54
N LEU A 124 -6.50 14.74 5.33
CA LEU A 124 -5.99 14.14 4.10
C LEU A 124 -4.85 14.98 3.52
N HIS A 125 -3.76 14.32 3.13
CA HIS A 125 -2.65 14.98 2.45
C HIS A 125 -2.14 14.10 1.31
N LEU A 126 -2.20 14.63 0.08
CA LEU A 126 -1.71 13.96 -1.12
C LEU A 126 -0.34 14.48 -1.50
N ASN A 127 0.63 13.57 -1.60
CA ASN A 127 1.97 13.86 -2.08
C ASN A 127 2.40 12.81 -3.12
N GLY A 128 2.48 13.22 -4.39
CA GLY A 128 2.84 12.32 -5.47
C GLY A 128 1.86 11.15 -5.61
N ARG A 129 2.34 9.95 -5.31
CA ARG A 129 1.56 8.70 -5.37
C ARG A 129 1.16 8.17 -3.98
N GLU A 130 1.26 8.98 -2.95
CA GLU A 130 0.90 8.63 -1.58
C GLU A 130 -0.16 9.59 -1.06
N LEU A 131 -1.31 9.04 -0.63
CA LEU A 131 -2.33 9.77 0.13
C LEU A 131 -2.19 9.39 1.60
N TYR A 132 -1.78 10.34 2.42
CA TYR A 132 -1.69 10.21 3.88
C TYR A 132 -3.03 10.59 4.49
N ILE A 133 -3.48 9.81 5.44
CA ILE A 133 -4.77 10.04 6.10
C ILE A 133 -4.61 9.82 7.60
N TYR A 134 -4.94 10.84 8.38
CA TYR A 134 -5.09 10.69 9.81
C TYR A 134 -6.57 10.50 10.16
N PHE A 135 -6.87 9.47 10.94
CA PHE A 135 -8.20 9.10 11.39
C PHE A 135 -8.32 9.32 12.91
N PRO A 136 -8.75 10.49 13.40
CA PRO A 136 -8.83 10.77 14.84
C PRO A 136 -9.70 9.77 15.60
N ASN A 137 -10.76 9.28 14.96
CA ASN A 137 -11.70 8.31 15.51
C ASN A 137 -11.42 6.85 15.12
N GLY A 138 -10.29 6.61 14.42
CA GLY A 138 -9.94 5.32 13.82
C GLY A 138 -10.63 5.07 12.46
N ALA A 139 -9.93 4.40 11.54
CA ALA A 139 -10.38 4.20 10.16
C ALA A 139 -11.73 3.45 10.04
N GLY A 140 -12.00 2.51 10.95
CA GLY A 140 -13.27 1.75 10.96
C GLY A 140 -14.51 2.58 11.33
N ARG A 141 -14.33 3.79 11.84
CA ARG A 141 -15.42 4.73 12.19
C ARG A 141 -15.50 5.92 11.26
N SER A 142 -14.71 5.93 10.20
CA SER A 142 -14.69 7.01 9.22
C SER A 142 -16.04 7.13 8.51
N LYS A 143 -16.50 8.36 8.36
CA LYS A 143 -17.66 8.73 7.54
C LYS A 143 -17.27 9.41 6.24
N LEU A 144 -15.98 9.37 5.92
CA LEU A 144 -15.46 9.94 4.67
C LEU A 144 -16.12 9.24 3.47
N PRO A 145 -16.64 9.96 2.47
CA PRO A 145 -17.26 9.35 1.30
C PRO A 145 -16.16 8.80 0.35
N TRP A 146 -15.66 7.60 0.65
CA TRP A 146 -14.55 6.96 -0.06
C TRP A 146 -14.75 6.89 -1.56
N ALA A 147 -15.99 6.62 -2.03
CA ALA A 147 -16.29 6.62 -3.46
C ALA A 147 -16.01 7.99 -4.11
N ALA A 148 -16.21 9.09 -3.38
CA ALA A 148 -15.90 10.43 -3.88
C ALA A 148 -14.39 10.70 -3.87
N VAL A 149 -13.67 10.20 -2.87
CA VAL A 149 -12.19 10.27 -2.81
C VAL A 149 -11.59 9.47 -3.95
N ASP A 150 -12.03 8.24 -4.18
CA ASP A 150 -11.57 7.38 -5.29
C ASP A 150 -11.84 8.04 -6.65
N LYS A 151 -13.05 8.62 -6.83
CA LYS A 151 -13.41 9.34 -8.05
C LYS A 151 -12.52 10.56 -8.30
N LEU A 152 -12.11 11.23 -7.23
CA LEU A 152 -11.19 12.37 -7.31
C LEU A 152 -9.80 11.93 -7.74
N LEU A 153 -9.28 10.87 -7.13
CA LEU A 153 -7.93 10.38 -7.39
C LEU A 153 -7.80 9.76 -8.78
N LYS A 154 -8.87 9.16 -9.32
CA LYS A 154 -8.91 8.46 -10.64
C LYS A 154 -7.86 7.35 -10.79
N VAL A 155 -7.25 6.93 -9.70
CA VAL A 155 -6.27 5.84 -9.63
C VAL A 155 -6.58 4.98 -8.41
N THR A 156 -6.36 3.69 -8.56
CA THR A 156 -6.55 2.76 -7.46
C THR A 156 -5.38 2.81 -6.48
N GLY A 157 -5.63 2.38 -5.24
CA GLY A 157 -4.62 2.37 -4.20
C GLY A 157 -4.85 1.28 -3.17
N THR A 158 -3.85 1.03 -2.34
CA THR A 158 -3.95 0.14 -1.19
C THR A 158 -3.40 0.81 0.06
N ALA A 159 -4.18 0.82 1.13
CA ALA A 159 -3.81 1.49 2.37
C ALA A 159 -3.01 0.59 3.31
N ARG A 160 -2.04 1.18 4.00
CA ARG A 160 -1.30 0.55 5.10
C ARG A 160 -1.21 1.53 6.26
N ASN A 161 -1.38 1.04 7.49
CA ASN A 161 -1.15 1.88 8.65
C ASN A 161 0.35 2.16 8.82
N TRP A 162 0.67 3.22 9.57
CA TRP A 162 2.03 3.71 9.71
C TRP A 162 2.99 2.65 10.27
N ASN A 163 2.55 1.84 11.24
CA ASN A 163 3.36 0.74 11.77
C ASN A 163 3.76 -0.26 10.67
N SER A 164 2.82 -0.60 9.77
CA SER A 164 3.11 -1.48 8.64
C SER A 164 4.07 -0.85 7.64
N VAL A 165 3.96 0.47 7.41
CA VAL A 165 4.88 1.19 6.50
C VAL A 165 6.31 1.10 7.04
N LEU A 166 6.51 1.36 8.34
CA LEU A 166 7.82 1.27 8.98
C LEU A 166 8.37 -0.16 8.95
N ALA A 167 7.55 -1.16 9.29
CA ALA A 167 7.96 -2.55 9.31
C ALA A 167 8.35 -3.06 7.91
N LEU A 168 7.61 -2.66 6.87
CA LEU A 168 7.93 -3.03 5.49
C LEU A 168 9.28 -2.47 5.04
N LEU A 169 9.60 -1.22 5.39
CA LEU A 169 10.91 -0.65 5.10
C LEU A 169 12.01 -1.37 5.87
N ALA A 170 11.83 -1.59 7.17
CA ALA A 170 12.84 -2.27 8.00
C ALA A 170 13.19 -3.67 7.45
N ILE A 171 12.19 -4.45 7.02
CA ILE A 171 12.41 -5.76 6.40
C ILE A 171 13.16 -5.61 5.07
N ALA A 172 12.81 -4.61 4.25
CA ALA A 172 13.46 -4.37 2.97
C ALA A 172 14.94 -3.99 3.16
N GLU A 173 15.26 -3.13 4.13
CA GLU A 173 16.63 -2.72 4.46
C GLU A 173 17.47 -3.87 5.02
N GLU A 174 16.89 -4.71 5.88
CA GLU A 174 17.54 -5.94 6.34
C GLU A 174 17.90 -6.86 5.15
N MET A 175 17.07 -6.88 4.12
CA MET A 175 17.33 -7.66 2.91
C MET A 175 18.38 -7.00 2.00
N GLU A 176 18.53 -5.67 1.98
CA GLU A 176 19.57 -4.96 1.21
C GLU A 176 20.97 -5.21 1.78
N GLY A 177 21.10 -5.31 3.11
CA GLY A 177 22.37 -5.49 3.81
C GLY A 177 22.97 -6.91 3.78
N LYS A 178 22.25 -7.86 3.15
CA LYS A 178 22.68 -9.26 2.95
C LYS A 178 22.88 -9.55 1.47
#